data_34889fcbbf0003c5267ca5ff2f36a8ad
#
_entry.id   34889fcbbf0003c5267ca5ff2f36a8ad
#
_cell.length_a   1.000
_cell.length_b   1.000
_cell.length_c   1.000
_cell.angle_alpha   90.00
_cell.angle_beta   90.00
_cell.angle_gamma   90.00
#
_symmetry.space_group_name_H-M   'P 1'
#
loop_
_entity.id
_entity.type
_entity.pdbx_description
1 polymer ?
#
loop_
_entity_poly.entity_id
_entity_poly.type
_entity_poly.pdbx_seq_one_letter_code
_entity_poly.pdbx_strand_id
1 'polypeptide(L)'
;IRDSSKVIVLDEPTSSLTAPEVEKLFKMMRQLKAQGISLIYISHKMDEIFEICDEISVLRDGSLVMTKASTETDMNELIAAMVGRSLDNRFPPVDNTPGETILSVQNISTKYAPKLQNISFDIRKGEIFGFYGLVGAGRTELLETIFGIRTRAEGNIVYDGKMLNFS
;
A
#
# COMPACT_ATOMS: atom_id res chain seq x y z
N ILE A 1 -9.93 27.25 7.59
CA ILE A 1 -11.17 26.91 8.33
C ILE A 1 -11.76 28.24 8.75
N ARG A 2 -13.04 28.52 8.37
CA ARG A 2 -13.72 29.71 8.87
C ARG A 2 -14.04 29.54 10.35
N ASP A 3 -13.87 30.57 11.17
CA ASP A 3 -14.04 30.55 12.64
C ASP A 3 -15.43 30.10 13.14
N SER A 4 -16.36 29.75 12.24
CA SER A 4 -17.73 29.33 12.56
C SER A 4 -18.09 27.94 12.02
N SER A 5 -17.14 27.16 11.50
CA SER A 5 -17.43 25.84 10.95
C SER A 5 -17.76 24.85 12.08
N LYS A 6 -18.97 24.26 12.02
CA LYS A 6 -19.42 23.23 12.98
C LYS A 6 -19.16 21.80 12.46
N VAL A 7 -18.95 21.65 11.17
CA VAL A 7 -18.70 20.37 10.51
C VAL A 7 -17.54 20.53 9.53
N ILE A 8 -16.62 19.58 9.53
CA ILE A 8 -15.50 19.51 8.60
C ILE A 8 -15.57 18.16 7.88
N VAL A 9 -15.39 18.17 6.56
CA VAL A 9 -15.32 16.96 5.73
C VAL A 9 -13.86 16.75 5.29
N LEU A 10 -13.34 15.56 5.52
CA LEU A 10 -12.00 15.12 5.14
C LEU A 10 -12.13 13.89 4.22
N ASP A 11 -11.81 14.08 2.95
CA ASP A 11 -11.88 13.04 1.92
C ASP A 11 -10.46 12.55 1.59
N GLU A 12 -10.18 11.27 1.91
CA GLU A 12 -8.90 10.59 1.73
C GLU A 12 -7.67 11.42 2.19
N PRO A 13 -7.69 12.06 3.39
CA PRO A 13 -6.69 13.05 3.76
C PRO A 13 -5.29 12.45 4.00
N THR A 14 -5.18 11.14 4.13
CA THR A 14 -3.93 10.42 4.43
C THR A 14 -3.29 9.74 3.23
N SER A 15 -3.86 9.87 2.04
CA SER A 15 -3.41 9.14 0.83
C SER A 15 -1.95 9.39 0.45
N SER A 16 -1.42 10.58 0.75
CA SER A 16 -0.02 10.98 0.47
C SER A 16 0.82 11.26 1.73
N LEU A 17 0.28 11.01 2.92
CA LEU A 17 0.96 11.28 4.18
C LEU A 17 1.82 10.11 4.64
N THR A 18 2.93 10.45 5.31
CA THR A 18 3.74 9.49 6.07
C THR A 18 3.08 9.16 7.41
N ALA A 19 3.44 8.04 8.04
CA ALA A 19 2.86 7.64 9.33
C ALA A 19 2.96 8.73 10.42
N PRO A 20 4.10 9.45 10.60
CA PRO A 20 4.15 10.56 11.56
C PRO A 20 3.23 11.74 11.22
N GLU A 21 2.93 11.96 9.95
CA GLU A 21 1.99 13.01 9.52
C GLU A 21 0.55 12.61 9.76
N VAL A 22 0.21 11.32 9.59
CA VAL A 22 -1.10 10.76 9.94
C VAL A 22 -1.37 10.93 11.43
N GLU A 23 -0.40 10.61 12.29
CA GLU A 23 -0.54 10.80 13.75
C GLU A 23 -0.81 12.27 14.11
N LYS A 24 -0.12 13.22 13.46
CA LYS A 24 -0.35 14.66 13.67
C LYS A 24 -1.76 15.06 13.24
N LEU A 25 -2.23 14.55 12.09
CA LEU A 25 -3.59 14.78 11.60
C LEU A 25 -4.63 14.27 12.62
N PHE A 26 -4.48 13.04 13.11
CA PHE A 26 -5.40 12.45 14.08
C PHE A 26 -5.41 13.21 15.41
N LYS A 27 -4.25 13.68 15.87
CA LYS A 27 -4.17 14.55 17.04
C LYS A 27 -4.96 15.85 16.84
N MET A 28 -4.83 16.48 15.67
CA MET A 28 -5.59 17.70 15.33
C MET A 28 -7.10 17.41 15.27
N MET A 29 -7.52 16.27 14.66
CA MET A 29 -8.93 15.88 14.61
C MET A 29 -9.52 15.67 16.00
N ARG A 30 -8.79 15.00 16.92
CA ARG A 30 -9.22 14.83 18.32
C ARG A 30 -9.35 16.17 19.05
N GLN A 31 -8.48 17.15 18.76
CA GLN A 31 -8.57 18.50 19.32
C GLN A 31 -9.81 19.25 18.81
N LEU A 32 -10.09 19.17 17.51
CA LEU A 32 -11.28 19.79 16.90
C LEU A 32 -12.57 19.18 17.46
N LYS A 33 -12.60 17.85 17.60
CA LYS A 33 -13.73 17.14 18.26
C LYS A 33 -13.94 17.61 19.68
N ALA A 34 -12.88 17.79 20.46
CA ALA A 34 -12.97 18.32 21.84
C ALA A 34 -13.48 19.76 21.91
N GLN A 35 -13.38 20.54 20.84
CA GLN A 35 -13.94 21.88 20.69
C GLN A 35 -15.40 21.85 20.20
N GLY A 36 -16.03 20.68 20.06
CA GLY A 36 -17.40 20.53 19.61
C GLY A 36 -17.59 20.59 18.09
N ILE A 37 -16.52 20.46 17.31
CA ILE A 37 -16.58 20.40 15.84
C ILE A 37 -16.78 18.93 15.44
N SER A 38 -17.82 18.67 14.64
CA SER A 38 -18.07 17.36 14.04
C SER A 38 -17.18 17.14 12.81
N LEU A 39 -16.70 15.92 12.61
CA LEU A 39 -15.88 15.58 11.45
C LEU A 39 -16.53 14.44 10.67
N ILE A 40 -16.53 14.55 9.35
CA ILE A 40 -16.83 13.45 8.43
C ILE A 40 -15.48 13.04 7.83
N TYR A 41 -15.09 11.79 8.11
CA TYR A 41 -13.83 11.23 7.65
C TYR A 41 -14.08 10.14 6.62
N ILE A 42 -13.60 10.32 5.40
CA ILE A 42 -13.74 9.36 4.31
C ILE A 42 -12.38 8.74 4.04
N SER A 43 -12.30 7.42 4.14
CA SER A 43 -11.08 6.65 3.84
C SER A 43 -11.45 5.21 3.47
N HIS A 44 -10.58 4.57 2.69
CA HIS A 44 -10.61 3.13 2.44
C HIS A 44 -9.63 2.35 3.35
N LYS A 45 -8.87 3.04 4.20
CA LYS A 45 -7.93 2.44 5.15
C LYS A 45 -8.66 2.11 6.45
N MET A 46 -9.00 0.86 6.63
CA MET A 46 -9.82 0.40 7.75
C MET A 46 -9.18 0.65 9.11
N ASP A 47 -7.86 0.48 9.23
CA ASP A 47 -7.13 0.74 10.48
C ASP A 47 -7.32 2.19 10.94
N GLU A 48 -7.29 3.15 10.02
CA GLU A 48 -7.53 4.57 10.30
C GLU A 48 -8.97 4.82 10.75
N ILE A 49 -9.95 4.19 10.09
CA ILE A 49 -11.37 4.29 10.43
C ILE A 49 -11.63 3.82 11.86
N PHE A 50 -11.09 2.65 12.24
CA PHE A 50 -11.24 2.11 13.59
C PHE A 50 -10.51 2.94 14.66
N GLU A 51 -9.42 3.61 14.30
CA GLU A 51 -8.65 4.44 15.23
C GLU A 51 -9.33 5.76 15.56
N ILE A 52 -9.98 6.41 14.58
CA ILE A 52 -10.40 7.81 14.73
C ILE A 52 -11.91 8.02 14.78
N CYS A 53 -12.72 7.11 14.22
CA CYS A 53 -14.17 7.28 14.09
C CYS A 53 -14.93 6.73 15.28
N ASP A 54 -15.98 7.43 15.70
CA ASP A 54 -16.94 6.94 16.71
C ASP A 54 -18.00 6.03 16.08
N GLU A 55 -18.45 6.40 14.88
CA GLU A 55 -19.46 5.69 14.09
C GLU A 55 -18.94 5.47 12.68
N ILE A 56 -19.25 4.30 12.11
CA ILE A 56 -18.81 3.88 10.78
C ILE A 56 -20.05 3.62 9.92
N SER A 57 -20.13 4.32 8.79
CA SER A 57 -21.12 4.09 7.75
C SER A 57 -20.48 3.50 6.51
N VAL A 58 -21.02 2.40 6.00
CA VAL A 58 -20.57 1.74 4.78
C VAL A 58 -21.51 2.05 3.63
N LEU A 59 -20.94 2.62 2.55
CA LEU A 59 -21.63 2.82 1.29
C LEU A 59 -21.13 1.80 0.27
N ARG A 60 -22.06 1.21 -0.48
CA ARG A 60 -21.77 0.32 -1.60
C ARG A 60 -22.77 0.56 -2.73
N ASP A 61 -22.29 0.72 -3.95
CA ASP A 61 -23.12 0.94 -5.16
C ASP A 61 -24.12 2.12 -4.99
N GLY A 62 -23.68 3.19 -4.29
CA GLY A 62 -24.50 4.37 -4.02
C GLY A 62 -25.55 4.20 -2.93
N SER A 63 -25.56 3.07 -2.22
CA SER A 63 -26.52 2.75 -1.16
C SER A 63 -25.80 2.66 0.20
N LEU A 64 -26.47 3.13 1.26
CA LEU A 64 -26.04 2.92 2.64
C LEU A 64 -26.33 1.47 3.05
N VAL A 65 -25.28 0.70 3.32
CA VAL A 65 -25.40 -0.73 3.66
C VAL A 65 -25.43 -0.97 5.16
N MET A 66 -24.64 -0.19 5.90
CA MET A 66 -24.48 -0.35 7.36
C MET A 66 -24.13 0.98 8.00
N THR A 67 -24.64 1.21 9.22
CA THR A 67 -24.13 2.23 10.13
C THR A 67 -24.07 1.63 11.53
N LYS A 68 -22.88 1.66 12.15
CA LYS A 68 -22.64 1.13 13.50
C LYS A 68 -21.60 1.96 14.25
N ALA A 69 -21.66 1.93 15.57
CA ALA A 69 -20.56 2.41 16.39
C ALA A 69 -19.28 1.60 16.09
N SER A 70 -18.12 2.25 16.08
CA SER A 70 -16.83 1.57 15.82
C SER A 70 -16.52 0.46 16.83
N THR A 71 -17.11 0.56 18.03
CA THR A 71 -16.98 -0.46 19.11
C THR A 71 -17.95 -1.64 18.96
N GLU A 72 -18.92 -1.57 18.06
CA GLU A 72 -19.95 -2.59 17.82
C GLU A 72 -19.77 -3.37 16.52
N THR A 73 -18.69 -3.12 15.81
CA THR A 73 -18.35 -3.80 14.55
C THR A 73 -16.88 -4.22 14.54
N ASP A 74 -16.55 -5.12 13.66
CA ASP A 74 -15.18 -5.56 13.44
C ASP A 74 -14.75 -5.45 11.96
N MET A 75 -13.45 -5.68 11.73
CA MET A 75 -12.84 -5.62 10.40
C MET A 75 -13.52 -6.56 9.40
N ASN A 76 -13.91 -7.76 9.82
CA ASN A 76 -14.48 -8.75 8.93
C ASN A 76 -15.91 -8.37 8.52
N GLU A 77 -16.70 -7.88 9.47
CA GLU A 77 -18.05 -7.36 9.21
C GLU A 77 -18.01 -6.14 8.27
N LEU A 78 -17.07 -5.22 8.51
CA LEU A 78 -16.87 -4.05 7.67
C LEU A 78 -16.51 -4.44 6.23
N ILE A 79 -15.58 -5.37 6.05
CA ILE A 79 -15.19 -5.86 4.74
C ILE A 79 -16.36 -6.60 4.06
N ALA A 80 -17.11 -7.43 4.79
CA ALA A 80 -18.27 -8.12 4.26
C ALA A 80 -19.34 -7.13 3.76
N ALA A 81 -19.59 -6.05 4.53
CA ALA A 81 -20.51 -5.00 4.12
C ALA A 81 -20.05 -4.27 2.85
N MET A 82 -18.75 -3.98 2.72
CA MET A 82 -18.18 -3.32 1.54
C MET A 82 -18.21 -4.20 0.30
N VAL A 83 -17.85 -5.49 0.43
CA VAL A 83 -17.74 -6.43 -0.70
C VAL A 83 -19.07 -7.10 -1.04
N GLY A 84 -20.00 -7.21 -0.07
CA GLY A 84 -21.31 -7.82 -0.25
C GLY A 84 -21.31 -9.35 -0.19
N ARG A 85 -20.23 -9.96 0.25
CA ARG A 85 -20.11 -11.41 0.50
C ARG A 85 -19.17 -11.67 1.67
N SER A 86 -19.35 -12.77 2.38
CA SER A 86 -18.41 -13.23 3.39
C SER A 86 -17.04 -13.49 2.76
N LEU A 87 -15.98 -13.07 3.43
CA LEU A 87 -14.60 -13.35 3.01
C LEU A 87 -14.14 -14.69 3.58
N ASP A 88 -14.75 -15.78 3.14
CA ASP A 88 -14.32 -17.12 3.55
C ASP A 88 -12.90 -17.47 3.04
N ASN A 89 -12.40 -16.72 2.05
CA ASN A 89 -11.03 -16.87 1.54
C ASN A 89 -10.45 -15.50 1.13
N ARG A 90 -9.82 -14.79 2.08
CA ARG A 90 -9.02 -13.57 1.79
C ARG A 90 -7.89 -13.84 0.79
N PHE A 91 -7.32 -15.02 0.88
CA PHE A 91 -6.22 -15.46 0.02
C PHE A 91 -6.59 -16.84 -0.52
N PRO A 92 -7.24 -16.92 -1.70
CA PRO A 92 -7.48 -18.22 -2.32
C PRO A 92 -6.13 -18.93 -2.51
N PRO A 93 -6.07 -20.25 -2.30
CA PRO A 93 -4.84 -20.99 -2.54
C PRO A 93 -4.39 -20.73 -3.97
N VAL A 94 -3.15 -20.31 -4.13
CA VAL A 94 -2.54 -20.10 -5.45
C VAL A 94 -2.11 -21.49 -5.91
N ASP A 95 -2.89 -22.08 -6.79
CA ASP A 95 -2.51 -23.31 -7.51
C ASP A 95 -1.64 -22.92 -8.71
N ASN A 96 -0.40 -22.51 -8.40
CA ASN A 96 0.58 -22.17 -9.41
C ASN A 96 1.86 -22.95 -9.14
N THR A 97 2.29 -23.72 -10.14
CA THR A 97 3.59 -24.40 -10.12
C THR A 97 4.54 -23.62 -11.04
N PRO A 98 5.40 -22.73 -10.49
CA PRO A 98 6.33 -21.96 -11.29
C PRO A 98 7.27 -22.90 -12.06
N GLY A 99 7.52 -22.55 -13.32
CA GLY A 99 8.42 -23.30 -14.20
C GLY A 99 9.90 -23.04 -13.93
N GLU A 100 10.72 -23.17 -14.95
CA GLU A 100 12.15 -22.85 -14.92
C GLU A 100 12.43 -21.35 -14.73
N THR A 101 13.63 -21.01 -14.28
CA THR A 101 14.09 -19.63 -14.13
C THR A 101 14.13 -18.92 -15.47
N ILE A 102 13.40 -17.82 -15.62
CA ILE A 102 13.34 -17.00 -16.83
C ILE A 102 14.19 -15.74 -16.70
N LEU A 103 14.32 -15.18 -15.48
CA LEU A 103 15.17 -14.03 -15.19
C LEU A 103 16.01 -14.34 -13.95
N SER A 104 17.34 -14.17 -14.07
CA SER A 104 18.28 -14.27 -12.95
C SER A 104 19.03 -12.96 -12.81
N VAL A 105 18.92 -12.36 -11.64
CA VAL A 105 19.63 -11.14 -11.25
C VAL A 105 20.66 -11.51 -10.20
N GLN A 106 21.93 -11.19 -10.46
CA GLN A 106 23.06 -11.67 -9.66
C GLN A 106 23.96 -10.50 -9.24
N ASN A 107 24.05 -10.28 -7.93
CA ASN A 107 24.98 -9.33 -7.29
C ASN A 107 24.91 -7.90 -7.85
N ILE A 108 23.71 -7.44 -8.19
CA ILE A 108 23.52 -6.10 -8.75
C ILE A 108 23.84 -5.04 -7.70
N SER A 109 24.78 -4.14 -8.09
CA SER A 109 25.14 -2.94 -7.33
C SER A 109 25.15 -1.72 -8.24
N THR A 110 24.85 -0.52 -7.69
CA THR A 110 24.90 0.75 -8.41
C THR A 110 25.83 1.77 -7.73
N LYS A 111 26.40 2.70 -8.52
CA LYS A 111 27.32 3.75 -8.02
C LYS A 111 26.60 4.93 -7.39
N TYR A 112 25.45 5.30 -7.94
CA TYR A 112 24.73 6.54 -7.60
C TYR A 112 23.59 6.28 -6.63
N ALA A 113 23.30 7.27 -5.79
CA ALA A 113 22.22 7.22 -4.80
C ALA A 113 20.82 7.18 -5.49
N PRO A 114 19.84 6.48 -4.90
CA PRO A 114 20.04 5.48 -3.85
C PRO A 114 20.85 4.28 -4.35
N LYS A 115 21.84 3.86 -3.54
CA LYS A 115 22.74 2.77 -3.92
C LYS A 115 22.06 1.42 -3.71
N LEU A 116 22.00 0.62 -4.75
CA LEU A 116 21.73 -0.80 -4.64
C LEU A 116 23.04 -1.52 -4.25
N GLN A 117 22.94 -2.54 -3.39
CA GLN A 117 24.10 -3.28 -2.90
C GLN A 117 23.81 -4.77 -2.92
N ASN A 118 24.54 -5.48 -3.79
CA ASN A 118 24.58 -6.94 -3.85
C ASN A 118 23.19 -7.62 -3.91
N ILE A 119 22.31 -7.14 -4.80
CA ILE A 119 20.94 -7.66 -4.92
C ILE A 119 20.95 -8.85 -5.87
N SER A 120 20.39 -9.96 -5.39
CA SER A 120 20.25 -11.20 -6.16
C SER A 120 18.87 -11.81 -5.95
N PHE A 121 18.25 -12.28 -7.03
CA PHE A 121 17.00 -13.04 -7.02
C PHE A 121 16.77 -13.69 -8.39
N ASP A 122 15.92 -14.70 -8.41
CA ASP A 122 15.47 -15.37 -9.62
C ASP A 122 13.96 -15.23 -9.76
N ILE A 123 13.48 -15.09 -11.00
CA ILE A 123 12.06 -15.13 -11.35
C ILE A 123 11.82 -16.33 -12.25
N ARG A 124 10.79 -17.10 -11.96
CA ARG A 124 10.42 -18.30 -12.71
C ARG A 124 9.30 -18.04 -13.69
N LYS A 125 9.23 -18.82 -14.73
CA LYS A 125 8.16 -18.75 -15.73
C LYS A 125 6.79 -19.00 -15.09
N GLY A 126 5.85 -18.07 -15.31
CA GLY A 126 4.50 -18.14 -14.73
C GLY A 126 4.43 -17.70 -13.27
N GLU A 127 5.49 -17.14 -12.69
CA GLU A 127 5.55 -16.62 -11.34
C GLU A 127 5.11 -15.14 -11.28
N ILE A 128 4.38 -14.78 -10.22
CA ILE A 128 4.18 -13.39 -9.85
C ILE A 128 5.13 -13.09 -8.68
N PHE A 129 6.20 -12.37 -8.97
CA PHE A 129 7.24 -12.03 -8.00
C PHE A 129 7.01 -10.62 -7.45
N GLY A 130 6.87 -10.46 -6.13
CA GLY A 130 6.57 -9.19 -5.48
C GLY A 130 7.80 -8.53 -4.85
N PHE A 131 8.00 -7.22 -5.09
CA PHE A 131 8.95 -6.40 -4.35
C PHE A 131 8.20 -5.54 -3.32
N TYR A 132 8.59 -5.63 -2.06
CA TYR A 132 8.06 -4.83 -0.97
C TYR A 132 9.16 -4.01 -0.30
N GLY A 133 8.81 -2.84 0.23
CA GLY A 133 9.74 -1.98 0.96
C GLY A 133 9.19 -0.56 1.14
N LEU A 134 9.78 0.20 2.06
CA LEU A 134 9.41 1.58 2.34
C LEU A 134 9.74 2.52 1.16
N VAL A 135 9.21 3.74 1.19
CA VAL A 135 9.59 4.81 0.26
C VAL A 135 11.10 5.05 0.37
N GLY A 136 11.80 5.10 -0.75
CA GLY A 136 13.25 5.24 -0.79
C GLY A 136 14.05 3.93 -0.64
N ALA A 137 13.40 2.76 -0.55
CA ALA A 137 14.09 1.46 -0.45
C ALA A 137 14.85 1.02 -1.72
N GLY A 138 14.78 1.78 -2.81
CA GLY A 138 15.51 1.46 -4.04
C GLY A 138 14.77 0.54 -5.01
N ARG A 139 13.44 0.32 -4.84
CA ARG A 139 12.65 -0.57 -5.71
C ARG A 139 12.61 -0.09 -7.16
N THR A 140 12.35 1.20 -7.35
CA THR A 140 12.32 1.83 -8.69
C THR A 140 13.69 1.74 -9.34
N GLU A 141 14.74 2.05 -8.59
CA GLU A 141 16.13 2.01 -9.07
C GLU A 141 16.57 0.59 -9.47
N LEU A 142 16.09 -0.42 -8.74
CA LEU A 142 16.33 -1.81 -9.09
C LEU A 142 15.68 -2.17 -10.44
N LEU A 143 14.41 -1.82 -10.63
CA LEU A 143 13.72 -2.06 -11.89
C LEU A 143 14.35 -1.28 -13.04
N GLU A 144 14.68 -0.01 -12.86
CA GLU A 144 15.41 0.81 -13.85
C GLU A 144 16.75 0.19 -14.25
N THR A 145 17.47 -0.41 -13.27
CA THR A 145 18.74 -1.11 -13.54
C THR A 145 18.52 -2.39 -14.32
N ILE A 146 17.48 -3.16 -14.01
CA ILE A 146 17.13 -4.39 -14.72
C ILE A 146 16.73 -4.09 -16.18
N PHE A 147 15.99 -2.99 -16.39
CA PHE A 147 15.60 -2.56 -17.75
C PHE A 147 16.71 -1.80 -18.51
N GLY A 148 17.89 -1.57 -17.91
CA GLY A 148 18.99 -0.88 -18.55
C GLY A 148 18.84 0.65 -18.66
N ILE A 149 17.87 1.23 -17.96
CA ILE A 149 17.67 2.69 -17.86
C ILE A 149 18.74 3.30 -16.94
N ARG A 150 19.11 2.56 -15.88
CA ARG A 150 20.16 2.95 -14.94
C ARG A 150 21.38 2.03 -15.08
N THR A 151 22.55 2.62 -15.14
CA THR A 151 23.81 1.86 -15.27
C THR A 151 24.12 1.09 -13.98
N ARG A 152 24.34 -0.21 -14.10
CA ARG A 152 24.88 -1.04 -13.02
C ARG A 152 26.37 -0.81 -12.84
N ALA A 153 26.85 -0.92 -11.61
CA ALA A 153 28.29 -0.91 -11.31
C ALA A 153 28.89 -2.31 -11.34
N GLU A 154 28.11 -3.28 -10.82
CA GLU A 154 28.50 -4.69 -10.69
C GLU A 154 27.29 -5.59 -10.90
N GLY A 155 27.55 -6.88 -11.12
CA GLY A 155 26.57 -7.94 -11.22
C GLY A 155 26.14 -8.24 -12.65
N ASN A 156 25.33 -9.28 -12.77
CA ASN A 156 24.86 -9.83 -14.04
C ASN A 156 23.34 -9.96 -14.06
N ILE A 157 22.77 -9.83 -15.24
CA ILE A 157 21.35 -10.08 -15.50
C ILE A 157 21.27 -11.08 -16.64
N VAL A 158 20.61 -12.20 -16.39
CA VAL A 158 20.40 -13.26 -17.40
C VAL A 158 18.90 -13.39 -17.63
N TYR A 159 18.45 -13.23 -18.85
CA TYR A 159 17.07 -13.40 -19.27
C TYR A 159 17.00 -14.49 -20.36
N ASP A 160 16.15 -15.48 -20.14
CA ASP A 160 15.97 -16.62 -21.07
C ASP A 160 17.33 -17.24 -21.50
N GLY A 161 18.20 -17.49 -20.51
CA GLY A 161 19.54 -18.05 -20.72
C GLY A 161 20.54 -17.10 -21.37
N LYS A 162 20.18 -15.86 -21.71
CA LYS A 162 21.03 -14.87 -22.35
C LYS A 162 21.43 -13.75 -21.40
N MET A 163 22.73 -13.46 -21.32
CA MET A 163 23.21 -12.32 -20.52
C MET A 163 22.80 -11.01 -21.17
N LEU A 164 22.15 -10.14 -20.40
CA LEU A 164 21.78 -8.80 -20.86
C LEU A 164 22.91 -7.82 -20.58
N ASN A 165 23.48 -7.29 -21.66
CA ASN A 165 24.53 -6.27 -21.62
C ASN A 165 23.92 -4.93 -22.00
N PHE A 166 23.52 -4.16 -20.98
CA PHE A 166 23.18 -2.75 -21.13
C PHE A 166 24.42 -1.91 -20.85
N SER A 167 24.79 -1.08 -21.77
CA SER A 167 25.90 -0.11 -21.68
C SER A 167 25.41 1.24 -21.13
#